data_af8a3e5bf003e77249b5fa6f7991bcd5
#
_entry.id   af8a3e5bf003e77249b5fa6f7991bcd5
#
_cell.length_a   1.000
_cell.length_b   1.000
_cell.length_c   1.000
_cell.angle_alpha   90.00
_cell.angle_beta   90.00
_cell.angle_gamma   90.00
#
_symmetry.space_group_name_H-M   'P 1'
#
loop_
_entity.id
_entity.type
_entity.pdbx_description
1 polymer ?
#
loop_
_entity_poly.entity_id
_entity_poly.type
_entity_poly.pdbx_seq_one_letter_code
_entity_poly.pdbx_strand_id
1 'polypeptide(L)'
;KLESYRRKGYPIYGCNVEGARWEQDREYGSAIFERAGIATIPMQKFKKYDDAIALVLANKNKRYVSKPVGDGDKALSYCSKDWRDMVFMLNKWKKSNAYDGEFVLQEFHKGCEMAVGGWFGLGGFSKHILENWEFKKLMSGDHGPATGEQGTVMRYTQKSLLAEKVLLPLEGFLHGIGYSGYIDVNCIIDDKGNPWPLEFTTRPGWPLFQIQQALHLGCPVGWMLDSLNGKDTLKVKDGIACGIVVSQPDYPYNNVKKKENTGYPIFDLTMEDATSNIHLSEVKMGFGPGKDGRNTEPCIVTAGSYVMTVSGVGKTVHDAKCDAYDTYKKKVCMINSPMVRDDIGEKLEEMLPLLQKNGYCKDVKYK
;
A
#
# COMPACT_ATOMS: atom_id res chain seq x y z
N LYS A 1 -20.55 2.18 9.53
CA LYS A 1 -21.90 2.05 8.93
C LYS A 1 -22.28 0.58 8.69
N LEU A 2 -21.35 -0.32 8.33
CA LEU A 2 -21.67 -1.72 8.00
C LEU A 2 -21.85 -2.64 9.23
N GLU A 3 -21.44 -2.26 10.42
CA GLU A 3 -21.52 -3.10 11.61
C GLU A 3 -22.97 -3.50 11.99
N SER A 4 -23.94 -2.61 11.76
CA SER A 4 -25.36 -2.94 11.99
C SER A 4 -25.88 -4.05 11.06
N TYR A 5 -25.35 -4.11 9.84
CA TYR A 5 -25.65 -5.17 8.89
C TYR A 5 -24.95 -6.48 9.23
N ARG A 6 -23.65 -6.40 9.65
CA ARG A 6 -22.90 -7.57 10.11
C ARG A 6 -23.63 -8.26 11.28
N ARG A 7 -24.09 -7.47 12.28
CA ARG A 7 -24.88 -8.00 13.43
C ARG A 7 -26.21 -8.63 13.02
N LYS A 8 -26.77 -8.26 11.85
CA LYS A 8 -27.97 -8.86 11.28
C LYS A 8 -27.68 -10.11 10.43
N GLY A 9 -26.42 -10.56 10.36
CA GLY A 9 -26.01 -11.74 9.61
C GLY A 9 -25.76 -11.52 8.11
N TYR A 10 -25.70 -10.27 7.63
CA TYR A 10 -25.31 -10.02 6.25
C TYR A 10 -23.84 -10.45 6.00
N PRO A 11 -23.55 -11.12 4.87
CA PRO A 11 -22.21 -11.56 4.55
C PRO A 11 -21.35 -10.35 4.15
N ILE A 12 -20.55 -9.87 5.10
CA ILE A 12 -19.64 -8.73 4.89
C ILE A 12 -18.20 -9.24 5.01
N TYR A 13 -17.52 -9.36 3.88
CA TYR A 13 -16.10 -9.69 3.83
C TYR A 13 -15.29 -8.39 3.77
N GLY A 14 -14.73 -7.99 4.91
CA GLY A 14 -14.02 -6.75 5.08
C GLY A 14 -13.83 -6.38 6.55
N CYS A 15 -13.01 -5.39 6.80
CA CYS A 15 -12.63 -4.93 8.13
C CYS A 15 -13.84 -4.59 9.02
N ASN A 16 -13.80 -4.98 10.28
CA ASN A 16 -14.72 -4.54 11.32
C ASN A 16 -14.17 -3.32 12.09
N VAL A 17 -14.95 -2.78 13.01
CA VAL A 17 -14.57 -1.58 13.78
C VAL A 17 -13.29 -1.81 14.59
N GLU A 18 -13.16 -2.97 15.22
CA GLU A 18 -11.99 -3.27 16.05
C GLU A 18 -10.74 -3.48 15.20
N GLY A 19 -10.85 -4.18 14.07
CA GLY A 19 -9.75 -4.30 13.10
C GLY A 19 -9.33 -2.94 12.54
N ALA A 20 -10.28 -2.05 12.23
CA ALA A 20 -9.96 -0.70 11.76
C ALA A 20 -9.18 0.11 12.81
N ARG A 21 -9.42 -0.12 14.08
CA ARG A 21 -8.67 0.52 15.15
C ARG A 21 -7.19 0.14 15.16
N TRP A 22 -6.84 -1.10 14.76
CA TRP A 22 -5.44 -1.53 14.66
C TRP A 22 -4.64 -0.68 13.65
N GLU A 23 -5.29 -0.26 12.57
CA GLU A 23 -4.68 0.60 11.54
C GLU A 23 -4.73 2.09 11.95
N GLN A 24 -5.85 2.56 12.50
CA GLN A 24 -6.08 3.98 12.74
C GLN A 24 -5.39 4.50 14.02
N ASP A 25 -5.26 3.65 15.04
CA ASP A 25 -4.60 3.97 16.30
C ASP A 25 -3.25 3.24 16.38
N ARG A 26 -2.16 3.95 16.07
CA ARG A 26 -0.81 3.38 16.01
C ARG A 26 -0.32 2.82 17.35
N GLU A 27 -0.69 3.45 18.46
CA GLU A 27 -0.32 2.95 19.81
C GLU A 27 -1.07 1.66 20.11
N TYR A 28 -2.35 1.63 19.79
CA TYR A 28 -3.15 0.42 19.96
C TYR A 28 -2.65 -0.71 19.05
N GLY A 29 -2.36 -0.42 17.79
CA GLY A 29 -1.75 -1.40 16.87
C GLY A 29 -0.41 -1.92 17.38
N SER A 30 0.46 -1.04 17.88
CA SER A 30 1.74 -1.46 18.50
C SER A 30 1.53 -2.38 19.68
N ALA A 31 0.58 -2.05 20.57
CA ALA A 31 0.24 -2.89 21.72
C ALA A 31 -0.30 -4.29 21.30
N ILE A 32 -0.98 -4.40 20.16
CA ILE A 32 -1.39 -5.70 19.60
C ILE A 32 -0.16 -6.52 19.18
N PHE A 33 0.82 -5.91 18.49
CA PHE A 33 2.07 -6.61 18.16
C PHE A 33 2.78 -7.11 19.41
N GLU A 34 2.95 -6.26 20.42
CA GLU A 34 3.61 -6.62 21.69
C GLU A 34 2.89 -7.76 22.42
N ARG A 35 1.56 -7.71 22.49
CA ARG A 35 0.74 -8.80 23.06
C ARG A 35 0.85 -10.10 22.29
N ALA A 36 1.11 -10.03 20.97
CA ALA A 36 1.38 -11.19 20.14
C ALA A 36 2.85 -11.68 20.23
N GLY A 37 3.68 -11.05 21.08
CA GLY A 37 5.10 -11.38 21.26
C GLY A 37 5.99 -10.86 20.13
N ILE A 38 5.52 -9.90 19.34
CA ILE A 38 6.26 -9.33 18.23
C ILE A 38 6.93 -8.03 18.70
N ALA A 39 8.26 -7.93 18.51
CA ALA A 39 9.01 -6.74 18.89
C ALA A 39 8.60 -5.53 18.02
N THR A 40 8.46 -4.36 18.65
CA THR A 40 8.06 -3.12 17.99
C THR A 40 9.17 -2.08 18.03
N ILE A 41 9.12 -1.12 17.10
CA ILE A 41 10.04 0.02 17.12
C ILE A 41 9.58 1.01 18.18
N PRO A 42 10.47 1.44 19.12
CA PRO A 42 10.13 2.42 20.11
C PRO A 42 9.56 3.70 19.50
N MET A 43 8.44 4.16 20.03
CA MET A 43 7.80 5.42 19.63
C MET A 43 7.26 6.16 20.86
N GLN A 44 7.16 7.48 20.73
CA GLN A 44 6.57 8.32 21.76
C GLN A 44 5.62 9.33 21.12
N LYS A 45 4.46 9.51 21.75
CA LYS A 45 3.41 10.44 21.32
C LYS A 45 3.62 11.83 21.94
N PHE A 46 3.33 12.85 21.15
CA PHE A 46 3.42 14.25 21.54
C PHE A 46 2.18 15.03 21.09
N LYS A 47 1.81 16.03 21.94
CA LYS A 47 0.88 17.11 21.60
C LYS A 47 1.59 18.42 21.33
N LYS A 48 2.76 18.60 21.96
CA LYS A 48 3.54 19.84 21.87
C LYS A 48 4.86 19.59 21.13
N TYR A 49 5.15 20.43 20.17
CA TYR A 49 6.41 20.36 19.44
C TYR A 49 7.63 20.56 20.35
N ASP A 50 7.52 21.39 21.42
CA ASP A 50 8.63 21.64 22.35
C ASP A 50 9.07 20.37 23.09
N ASP A 51 8.11 19.54 23.51
CA ASP A 51 8.41 18.28 24.19
C ASP A 51 9.12 17.30 23.24
N ALA A 52 8.67 17.25 21.99
CA ALA A 52 9.30 16.44 20.95
C ALA A 52 10.74 16.94 20.61
N ILE A 53 10.94 18.26 20.54
CA ILE A 53 12.25 18.88 20.35
C ILE A 53 13.17 18.52 21.52
N ALA A 54 12.70 18.62 22.75
CA ALA A 54 13.47 18.24 23.93
C ALA A 54 13.93 16.77 23.89
N LEU A 55 13.05 15.84 23.48
CA LEU A 55 13.41 14.44 23.30
C LEU A 55 14.54 14.27 22.26
N VAL A 56 14.41 14.92 21.09
CA VAL A 56 15.42 14.81 20.02
C VAL A 56 16.77 15.39 20.47
N LEU A 57 16.75 16.53 21.18
CA LEU A 57 17.98 17.15 21.69
C LEU A 57 18.67 16.32 22.77
N ALA A 58 17.90 15.60 23.59
CA ALA A 58 18.42 14.66 24.59
C ALA A 58 19.03 13.40 23.96
N ASN A 59 18.68 13.07 22.71
CA ASN A 59 19.06 11.81 22.02
C ASN A 59 19.65 12.09 20.62
N LYS A 60 20.66 12.97 20.54
CA LYS A 60 21.26 13.40 19.26
C LYS A 60 21.93 12.29 18.44
N ASN A 61 22.19 11.16 19.04
CA ASN A 61 22.73 9.95 18.39
C ASN A 61 21.64 9.10 17.71
N LYS A 62 20.36 9.40 17.97
CA LYS A 62 19.23 8.72 17.35
C LYS A 62 18.67 9.52 16.18
N ARG A 63 18.08 8.79 15.24
CA ARG A 63 17.35 9.33 14.10
C ARG A 63 15.86 9.00 14.29
N TYR A 64 14.98 9.90 13.89
CA TYR A 64 13.54 9.76 14.11
C TYR A 64 12.71 9.90 12.84
N VAL A 65 11.54 9.27 12.86
CA VAL A 65 10.45 9.45 11.88
C VAL A 65 9.27 10.08 12.61
N SER A 66 8.79 11.22 12.12
CA SER A 66 7.56 11.84 12.60
C SER A 66 6.37 11.31 11.80
N LYS A 67 5.27 11.01 12.49
CA LYS A 67 4.01 10.56 11.87
C LYS A 67 2.82 11.21 12.58
N PRO A 68 1.83 11.79 11.87
CA PRO A 68 0.60 12.28 12.51
C PRO A 68 -0.21 11.10 13.03
N VAL A 69 -1.05 11.34 14.05
CA VAL A 69 -1.99 10.36 14.58
C VAL A 69 -3.38 10.61 13.98
N GLY A 70 -4.11 9.55 13.64
CA GLY A 70 -5.45 9.63 13.04
C GLY A 70 -5.42 10.07 11.56
N ASP A 71 -6.46 10.80 11.15
CA ASP A 71 -6.66 11.27 9.76
C ASP A 71 -5.77 12.48 9.39
N GLY A 72 -4.68 12.72 10.13
CA GLY A 72 -3.75 13.79 9.83
C GLY A 72 -3.12 13.66 8.44
N ASP A 73 -2.81 14.79 7.82
CA ASP A 73 -2.21 14.83 6.49
C ASP A 73 -0.92 14.00 6.44
N LYS A 74 -0.89 13.00 5.57
CA LYS A 74 0.29 12.15 5.37
C LYS A 74 1.53 12.95 4.91
N ALA A 75 1.36 14.16 4.40
CA ALA A 75 2.44 15.08 4.10
C ALA A 75 3.27 15.48 5.34
N LEU A 76 2.71 15.32 6.54
CA LEU A 76 3.41 15.51 7.81
C LEU A 76 4.24 14.29 8.25
N SER A 77 4.15 13.17 7.55
CA SER A 77 5.04 12.03 7.75
C SER A 77 6.43 12.38 7.23
N TYR A 78 7.39 12.41 8.13
CA TYR A 78 8.74 12.87 7.81
C TYR A 78 9.82 11.96 8.40
N CYS A 79 10.69 11.45 7.53
CA CYS A 79 11.87 10.69 7.92
C CYS A 79 13.09 11.62 7.92
N SER A 80 13.61 11.95 9.11
CA SER A 80 14.74 12.85 9.23
C SER A 80 16.04 12.20 8.77
N LYS A 81 17.00 13.04 8.35
CA LYS A 81 18.37 12.62 8.03
C LYS A 81 19.21 12.44 9.31
N ASP A 82 19.04 13.36 10.25
CA ASP A 82 19.66 13.36 11.58
C ASP A 82 18.80 14.16 12.58
N TRP A 83 19.32 14.38 13.79
CA TRP A 83 18.62 15.13 14.83
C TRP A 83 18.40 16.61 14.46
N ARG A 84 19.33 17.27 13.73
CA ARG A 84 19.24 18.68 13.32
C ARG A 84 18.09 18.88 12.35
N ASP A 85 17.98 17.96 11.40
CA ASP A 85 16.93 17.93 10.40
C ASP A 85 15.54 17.78 11.07
N MET A 86 15.40 16.86 12.04
CA MET A 86 14.16 16.69 12.79
C MET A 86 13.81 17.95 13.61
N VAL A 87 14.76 18.52 14.33
CA VAL A 87 14.55 19.74 15.12
C VAL A 87 14.14 20.91 14.22
N PHE A 88 14.77 21.06 13.04
CA PHE A 88 14.36 22.08 12.07
C PHE A 88 12.91 21.91 11.63
N MET A 89 12.51 20.69 11.27
CA MET A 89 11.15 20.42 10.82
C MET A 89 10.10 20.62 11.93
N LEU A 90 10.37 20.16 13.15
CA LEU A 90 9.48 20.40 14.29
C LEU A 90 9.29 21.90 14.58
N ASN A 91 10.36 22.70 14.54
CA ASN A 91 10.28 24.16 14.69
C ASN A 91 9.50 24.82 13.54
N LYS A 92 9.71 24.37 12.30
CA LYS A 92 8.97 24.85 11.13
C LYS A 92 7.47 24.59 11.29
N TRP A 93 7.09 23.38 11.63
CA TRP A 93 5.69 22.99 11.85
C TRP A 93 5.05 23.75 13.01
N LYS A 94 5.78 23.93 14.13
CA LYS A 94 5.36 24.75 15.25
C LYS A 94 5.05 26.19 14.80
N LYS A 95 5.96 26.81 14.04
CA LYS A 95 5.81 28.19 13.56
C LYS A 95 4.65 28.38 12.58
N SER A 96 4.40 27.39 11.73
CA SER A 96 3.33 27.42 10.71
C SER A 96 1.99 26.92 11.22
N ASN A 97 1.93 26.42 12.47
CA ASN A 97 0.78 25.68 13.01
C ASN A 97 0.27 24.61 12.05
N ALA A 98 1.23 23.86 11.45
CA ALA A 98 0.96 22.91 10.38
C ALA A 98 0.05 21.76 10.81
N TYR A 99 0.02 21.43 12.10
CA TYR A 99 -0.80 20.36 12.64
C TYR A 99 -1.10 20.64 14.12
N ASP A 100 -2.37 20.64 14.48
CA ASP A 100 -2.87 20.87 15.84
C ASP A 100 -3.24 19.57 16.58
N GLY A 101 -2.99 18.41 15.95
CA GLY A 101 -3.26 17.10 16.51
C GLY A 101 -2.07 16.47 17.23
N GLU A 102 -2.28 15.22 17.66
CA GLU A 102 -1.21 14.40 18.23
C GLU A 102 -0.34 13.82 17.10
N PHE A 103 0.97 13.71 17.36
CA PHE A 103 1.90 13.05 16.46
C PHE A 103 2.86 12.16 17.25
N VAL A 104 3.47 11.19 16.59
CA VAL A 104 4.48 10.32 17.19
C VAL A 104 5.84 10.58 16.58
N LEU A 105 6.89 10.48 17.41
CA LEU A 105 8.25 10.27 16.97
C LEU A 105 8.60 8.80 17.20
N GLN A 106 8.90 8.09 16.11
CA GLN A 106 9.34 6.71 16.09
C GLN A 106 10.83 6.67 15.78
N GLU A 107 11.60 5.81 16.45
CA GLU A 107 13.01 5.63 16.12
C GLU A 107 13.16 5.10 14.69
N PHE A 108 14.15 5.63 13.95
CA PHE A 108 14.42 5.16 12.60
C PHE A 108 15.19 3.84 12.65
N HIS A 109 14.67 2.83 11.99
CA HIS A 109 15.35 1.58 11.75
C HIS A 109 15.79 1.48 10.29
N LYS A 110 17.05 1.08 10.07
CA LYS A 110 17.59 0.83 8.73
C LYS A 110 17.35 -0.63 8.35
N GLY A 111 16.88 -0.86 7.14
CA GLY A 111 16.65 -2.21 6.63
C GLY A 111 15.93 -2.20 5.29
N CYS A 112 15.49 -3.39 4.88
CA CYS A 112 14.66 -3.59 3.70
C CYS A 112 13.17 -3.50 4.09
N GLU A 113 12.42 -2.60 3.45
CA GLU A 113 10.96 -2.55 3.62
C GLU A 113 10.31 -3.69 2.85
N MET A 114 9.50 -4.47 3.52
CA MET A 114 8.74 -5.59 2.97
C MET A 114 7.45 -5.75 3.77
N ALA A 115 6.36 -6.00 3.08
CA ALA A 115 5.08 -6.25 3.72
C ALA A 115 4.64 -7.71 3.52
N VAL A 116 3.82 -8.17 4.44
CA VAL A 116 3.19 -9.49 4.37
C VAL A 116 1.72 -9.38 4.76
N GLY A 117 0.86 -9.94 3.93
CA GLY A 117 -0.58 -9.93 4.17
C GLY A 117 -1.24 -11.25 3.87
N GLY A 118 -2.49 -11.35 4.29
CA GLY A 118 -3.29 -12.53 4.06
C GLY A 118 -4.78 -12.24 4.07
N TRP A 119 -5.52 -13.07 3.36
CA TRP A 119 -6.96 -13.11 3.42
C TRP A 119 -7.37 -13.98 4.60
N PHE A 120 -8.20 -13.42 5.47
CA PHE A 120 -8.64 -14.05 6.72
C PHE A 120 -10.15 -14.25 6.73
N GLY A 121 -10.59 -15.39 7.20
CA GLY A 121 -12.00 -15.71 7.35
C GLY A 121 -12.27 -16.57 8.58
N LEU A 122 -13.44 -17.20 8.62
CA LEU A 122 -13.84 -18.04 9.75
C LEU A 122 -12.89 -19.22 9.99
N GLY A 123 -12.27 -19.76 8.92
CA GLY A 123 -11.29 -20.85 8.98
C GLY A 123 -9.83 -20.41 9.25
N GLY A 124 -9.59 -19.12 9.54
CA GLY A 124 -8.25 -18.57 9.70
C GLY A 124 -7.71 -17.95 8.42
N PHE A 125 -6.37 -17.82 8.32
CA PHE A 125 -5.72 -17.33 7.11
C PHE A 125 -5.85 -18.30 5.94
N SER A 126 -6.02 -17.76 4.73
CA SER A 126 -5.80 -18.53 3.50
C SER A 126 -4.36 -19.07 3.50
N LYS A 127 -4.18 -20.28 2.96
CA LYS A 127 -2.85 -20.88 2.73
C LYS A 127 -1.95 -20.04 1.80
N HIS A 128 -2.55 -19.15 1.00
CA HIS A 128 -1.84 -18.26 0.10
C HIS A 128 -1.59 -16.91 0.78
N ILE A 129 -0.39 -16.75 1.32
CA ILE A 129 0.10 -15.52 1.93
C ILE A 129 0.67 -14.61 0.84
N LEU A 130 0.40 -13.31 0.93
CA LEU A 130 0.93 -12.31 0.04
C LEU A 130 2.22 -11.71 0.63
N GLU A 131 3.29 -11.71 -0.14
CA GLU A 131 4.49 -10.92 0.11
C GLU A 131 4.53 -9.77 -0.88
N ASN A 132 4.79 -8.54 -0.40
CA ASN A 132 4.75 -7.37 -1.27
C ASN A 132 5.80 -6.32 -0.92
N TRP A 133 6.16 -5.50 -1.91
CA TRP A 133 7.12 -4.40 -1.83
C TRP A 133 6.53 -3.16 -2.46
N GLU A 134 6.23 -2.19 -1.62
CA GLU A 134 5.57 -0.94 -2.00
C GLU A 134 6.56 0.15 -2.39
N PHE A 135 6.17 1.00 -3.34
CA PHE A 135 6.92 2.15 -3.80
C PHE A 135 6.09 3.41 -3.54
N LYS A 136 6.42 4.12 -2.45
CA LYS A 136 5.57 5.19 -1.90
C LYS A 136 5.89 6.59 -2.40
N LYS A 137 7.11 6.84 -2.89
CA LYS A 137 7.51 8.15 -3.38
C LYS A 137 7.01 8.41 -4.80
N LEU A 138 6.63 9.65 -5.08
CA LEU A 138 6.07 10.06 -6.37
C LEU A 138 7.02 9.80 -7.53
N MET A 139 8.31 10.05 -7.34
CA MET A 139 9.30 10.02 -8.41
C MET A 139 10.28 8.86 -8.24
N SER A 140 10.87 8.46 -9.35
CA SER A 140 11.92 7.44 -9.41
C SER A 140 13.10 7.79 -8.50
N GLY A 141 13.82 6.77 -8.03
CA GLY A 141 14.90 6.93 -7.06
C GLY A 141 14.41 7.35 -5.67
N ASP A 142 13.15 7.10 -5.35
CA ASP A 142 12.51 7.52 -4.10
C ASP A 142 12.59 9.03 -3.82
N HIS A 143 12.49 9.84 -4.88
CA HIS A 143 12.43 11.30 -4.81
C HIS A 143 10.99 11.83 -4.73
N GLY A 144 10.88 13.12 -4.42
CA GLY A 144 9.60 13.82 -4.33
C GLY A 144 8.81 13.51 -3.06
N PRO A 145 7.55 13.95 -3.01
CA PRO A 145 6.68 13.74 -1.86
C PRO A 145 6.31 12.27 -1.68
N ALA A 146 5.96 11.90 -0.44
CA ALA A 146 5.32 10.63 -0.17
C ALA A 146 3.88 10.64 -0.72
N THR A 147 3.48 9.54 -1.34
CA THR A 147 2.12 9.30 -1.83
C THR A 147 1.48 8.17 -1.02
N GLY A 148 0.24 7.80 -1.32
CA GLY A 148 -0.30 6.53 -0.84
C GLY A 148 0.58 5.39 -1.35
N GLU A 149 0.71 5.29 -2.69
CA GLU A 149 1.55 4.31 -3.36
C GLU A 149 1.67 4.65 -4.86
N GLN A 150 2.82 4.37 -5.47
CA GLN A 150 3.08 4.54 -6.91
C GLN A 150 3.17 3.23 -7.67
N GLY A 151 3.25 2.14 -6.95
CA GLY A 151 3.28 0.79 -7.49
C GLY A 151 3.80 -0.20 -6.49
N THR A 152 3.58 -1.48 -6.81
CA THR A 152 3.92 -2.60 -5.93
C THR A 152 4.38 -3.78 -6.75
N VAL A 153 5.38 -4.49 -6.24
CA VAL A 153 5.71 -5.85 -6.66
C VAL A 153 5.17 -6.81 -5.61
N MET A 154 4.55 -7.91 -6.02
CA MET A 154 3.98 -8.86 -5.10
C MET A 154 3.98 -10.29 -5.63
N ARG A 155 3.86 -11.24 -4.71
CA ARG A 155 3.62 -12.65 -5.02
C ARG A 155 2.80 -13.33 -3.95
N TYR A 156 2.15 -14.40 -4.30
CA TYR A 156 1.60 -15.33 -3.33
C TYR A 156 2.58 -16.47 -3.03
N THR A 157 2.62 -16.89 -1.77
CA THR A 157 3.42 -18.06 -1.32
C THR A 157 2.66 -18.81 -0.22
N GLN A 158 2.96 -20.11 -0.07
CA GLN A 158 2.46 -20.89 1.07
C GLN A 158 3.47 -20.95 2.21
N LYS A 159 4.70 -20.44 2.00
CA LYS A 159 5.77 -20.43 2.98
C LYS A 159 6.40 -19.04 3.02
N SER A 160 6.06 -18.26 4.03
CA SER A 160 6.61 -16.93 4.27
C SER A 160 7.19 -16.83 5.66
N LEU A 161 8.51 -16.71 5.77
CA LEU A 161 9.19 -16.49 7.04
C LEU A 161 8.71 -15.19 7.71
N LEU A 162 8.35 -14.17 6.93
CA LEU A 162 7.82 -12.93 7.47
C LEU A 162 6.42 -13.16 8.07
N ALA A 163 5.57 -13.92 7.39
CA ALA A 163 4.26 -14.28 7.93
C ALA A 163 4.38 -15.06 9.24
N GLU A 164 5.25 -16.05 9.29
CA GLU A 164 5.50 -16.84 10.51
C GLU A 164 5.89 -15.97 11.70
N LYS A 165 6.66 -14.89 11.46
CA LYS A 165 7.15 -14.01 12.51
C LYS A 165 6.15 -12.91 12.92
N VAL A 166 5.35 -12.36 11.99
CA VAL A 166 4.59 -11.13 12.27
C VAL A 166 3.11 -11.18 11.90
N LEU A 167 2.66 -12.14 11.09
CA LEU A 167 1.26 -12.22 10.65
C LEU A 167 0.51 -13.36 11.34
N LEU A 168 1.03 -14.58 11.27
CA LEU A 168 0.37 -15.77 11.83
C LEU A 168 0.20 -15.71 13.36
N PRO A 169 1.11 -15.09 14.15
CA PRO A 169 0.87 -14.90 15.59
C PRO A 169 -0.37 -14.07 15.93
N LEU A 170 -0.93 -13.32 14.96
CA LEU A 170 -2.12 -12.51 15.13
C LEU A 170 -3.42 -13.28 14.94
N GLU A 171 -3.37 -14.53 14.47
CA GLU A 171 -4.57 -15.32 14.11
C GLU A 171 -5.57 -15.43 15.26
N GLY A 172 -5.10 -15.74 16.47
CA GLY A 172 -5.96 -15.82 17.66
C GLY A 172 -6.63 -14.48 18.02
N PHE A 173 -5.94 -13.36 17.82
CA PHE A 173 -6.50 -12.03 18.03
C PHE A 173 -7.56 -11.68 16.99
N LEU A 174 -7.32 -12.04 15.72
CA LEU A 174 -8.27 -11.83 14.63
C LEU A 174 -9.56 -12.64 14.82
N HIS A 175 -9.45 -13.90 15.26
CA HIS A 175 -10.62 -14.69 15.66
C HIS A 175 -11.35 -14.06 16.83
N GLY A 176 -10.61 -13.58 17.85
CA GLY A 176 -11.18 -12.95 19.05
C GLY A 176 -12.04 -11.70 18.76
N ILE A 177 -11.73 -10.96 17.68
CA ILE A 177 -12.51 -9.79 17.26
C ILE A 177 -13.49 -10.09 16.13
N GLY A 178 -13.62 -11.36 15.68
CA GLY A 178 -14.49 -11.75 14.58
C GLY A 178 -14.10 -11.08 13.25
N TYR A 179 -12.80 -10.96 12.99
CA TYR A 179 -12.28 -10.32 11.77
C TYR A 179 -12.57 -11.19 10.54
N SER A 180 -12.88 -10.56 9.43
CA SER A 180 -12.88 -11.18 8.09
C SER A 180 -12.44 -10.15 7.06
N GLY A 181 -11.59 -10.54 6.11
CA GLY A 181 -11.07 -9.65 5.08
C GLY A 181 -9.56 -9.77 4.92
N TYR A 182 -8.98 -8.79 4.24
CA TYR A 182 -7.54 -8.71 4.05
C TYR A 182 -6.88 -7.94 5.20
N ILE A 183 -5.75 -8.45 5.69
CA ILE A 183 -4.88 -7.75 6.63
C ILE A 183 -3.43 -7.86 6.15
N ASP A 184 -2.69 -6.77 6.32
CA ASP A 184 -1.29 -6.64 5.92
C ASP A 184 -0.48 -5.99 7.05
N VAL A 185 0.76 -6.41 7.19
CA VAL A 185 1.76 -5.84 8.12
C VAL A 185 2.96 -5.39 7.33
N ASN A 186 3.18 -4.09 7.30
CA ASN A 186 4.37 -3.51 6.69
C ASN A 186 5.53 -3.52 7.70
N CYS A 187 6.70 -4.01 7.30
CA CYS A 187 7.86 -4.22 8.17
C CYS A 187 9.14 -3.64 7.57
N ILE A 188 10.08 -3.29 8.45
CA ILE A 188 11.50 -3.17 8.09
C ILE A 188 12.22 -4.44 8.58
N ILE A 189 12.94 -5.10 7.68
CA ILE A 189 13.81 -6.21 8.01
C ILE A 189 15.22 -5.66 8.13
N ASP A 190 15.80 -5.71 9.34
CA ASP A 190 17.13 -5.20 9.61
C ASP A 190 18.24 -6.11 9.04
N ASP A 191 19.50 -5.70 9.17
CA ASP A 191 20.67 -6.44 8.69
C ASP A 191 20.90 -7.79 9.39
N LYS A 192 20.26 -7.99 10.55
CA LYS A 192 20.28 -9.23 11.32
C LYS A 192 19.10 -10.16 11.01
N GLY A 193 18.18 -9.71 10.15
CA GLY A 193 16.98 -10.43 9.78
C GLY A 193 15.85 -10.35 10.80
N ASN A 194 15.86 -9.36 11.69
CA ASN A 194 14.74 -9.11 12.58
C ASN A 194 13.68 -8.27 11.85
N PRO A 195 12.42 -8.68 11.81
CA PRO A 195 11.34 -7.88 11.26
C PRO A 195 10.83 -6.90 12.34
N TRP A 196 10.71 -5.65 11.95
CA TRP A 196 10.18 -4.56 12.77
C TRP A 196 8.89 -4.05 12.14
N PRO A 197 7.70 -4.40 12.68
CA PRO A 197 6.45 -3.94 12.15
C PRO A 197 6.31 -2.41 12.27
N LEU A 198 5.79 -1.79 11.22
CA LEU A 198 5.59 -0.35 11.12
C LEU A 198 4.13 0.03 11.38
N GLU A 199 3.23 -0.71 10.75
CA GLU A 199 1.80 -0.44 10.79
C GLU A 199 1.00 -1.65 10.28
N PHE A 200 -0.27 -1.71 10.70
CA PHE A 200 -1.28 -2.55 10.08
C PHE A 200 -1.92 -1.84 8.89
N THR A 201 -2.30 -2.62 7.89
CA THR A 201 -3.31 -2.26 6.90
C THR A 201 -4.41 -3.30 6.97
N THR A 202 -5.58 -2.95 7.51
CA THR A 202 -6.68 -3.89 7.77
C THR A 202 -7.72 -3.91 6.64
N ARG A 203 -7.28 -3.68 5.45
CA ARG A 203 -8.01 -3.67 4.18
C ARG A 203 -7.01 -3.85 3.05
N PRO A 204 -7.44 -4.22 1.83
CA PRO A 204 -6.53 -4.15 0.69
C PRO A 204 -5.97 -2.74 0.54
N GLY A 205 -4.66 -2.62 0.35
CA GLY A 205 -4.00 -1.38 0.00
C GLY A 205 -4.49 -0.87 -1.37
N TRP A 206 -4.26 0.40 -1.65
CA TRP A 206 -4.52 0.99 -2.94
C TRP A 206 -3.18 1.27 -3.63
N PRO A 207 -2.82 0.61 -4.73
CA PRO A 207 -3.61 -0.23 -5.65
C PRO A 207 -3.51 -1.75 -5.44
N LEU A 208 -3.18 -2.21 -4.25
CA LEU A 208 -2.82 -3.59 -3.94
C LEU A 208 -3.82 -4.62 -4.50
N PHE A 209 -5.14 -4.42 -4.28
CA PHE A 209 -6.15 -5.39 -4.72
C PHE A 209 -6.22 -5.52 -6.25
N GLN A 210 -6.07 -4.42 -6.96
CA GLN A 210 -6.02 -4.42 -8.41
C GLN A 210 -4.85 -5.27 -8.93
N ILE A 211 -3.69 -5.13 -8.30
CA ILE A 211 -2.49 -5.91 -8.67
C ILE A 211 -2.66 -7.38 -8.27
N GLN A 212 -3.25 -7.67 -7.10
CA GLN A 212 -3.57 -9.05 -6.68
C GLN A 212 -4.44 -9.78 -7.70
N GLN A 213 -5.39 -9.08 -8.32
CA GLN A 213 -6.29 -9.68 -9.31
C GLN A 213 -5.53 -10.25 -10.52
N ALA A 214 -4.36 -9.71 -10.88
CA ALA A 214 -3.52 -10.28 -11.94
C ALA A 214 -3.03 -11.70 -11.61
N LEU A 215 -2.94 -12.04 -10.32
CA LEU A 215 -2.55 -13.36 -9.83
C LEU A 215 -3.75 -14.23 -9.42
N HIS A 216 -4.94 -13.68 -9.17
CA HIS A 216 -6.10 -14.46 -8.78
C HIS A 216 -6.65 -15.31 -9.94
N LEU A 217 -7.16 -16.48 -9.60
CA LEU A 217 -7.86 -17.37 -10.51
C LEU A 217 -9.32 -17.52 -10.07
N GLY A 218 -10.23 -17.41 -11.03
CA GLY A 218 -11.67 -17.56 -10.78
C GLY A 218 -12.31 -16.29 -10.24
N CYS A 219 -13.53 -16.45 -9.70
CA CYS A 219 -14.37 -15.35 -9.23
C CYS A 219 -14.00 -14.92 -7.80
N PRO A 220 -13.61 -13.65 -7.57
CA PRO A 220 -13.30 -13.17 -6.23
C PRO A 220 -14.46 -13.31 -5.24
N VAL A 221 -15.67 -13.06 -5.65
CA VAL A 221 -16.87 -13.19 -4.79
C VAL A 221 -17.03 -14.61 -4.28
N GLY A 222 -16.75 -15.62 -5.12
CA GLY A 222 -16.88 -17.02 -4.76
C GLY A 222 -15.99 -17.42 -3.57
N TRP A 223 -14.67 -17.19 -3.69
CA TRP A 223 -13.73 -17.53 -2.61
C TRP A 223 -13.89 -16.65 -1.37
N MET A 224 -14.34 -15.38 -1.52
CA MET A 224 -14.65 -14.50 -0.39
C MET A 224 -15.84 -15.05 0.43
N LEU A 225 -16.90 -15.49 -0.24
CA LEU A 225 -18.04 -16.15 0.42
C LEU A 225 -17.64 -17.47 1.08
N ASP A 226 -16.82 -18.27 0.42
CA ASP A 226 -16.28 -19.51 1.00
C ASP A 226 -15.45 -19.22 2.26
N SER A 227 -14.62 -18.18 2.25
CA SER A 227 -13.83 -17.74 3.40
C SER A 227 -14.69 -17.33 4.60
N LEU A 228 -15.81 -16.62 4.36
CA LEU A 228 -16.80 -16.32 5.40
C LEU A 228 -17.45 -17.59 5.99
N ASN A 229 -17.48 -18.67 5.24
CA ASN A 229 -18.00 -19.98 5.66
C ASN A 229 -16.90 -20.96 6.14
N GLY A 230 -15.70 -20.46 6.39
CA GLY A 230 -14.58 -21.26 6.91
C GLY A 230 -13.87 -22.14 5.88
N LYS A 231 -14.09 -21.90 4.57
CA LYS A 231 -13.45 -22.66 3.49
C LYS A 231 -12.40 -21.79 2.78
N ASP A 232 -11.19 -22.33 2.61
CA ASP A 232 -10.15 -21.68 1.79
C ASP A 232 -10.18 -22.24 0.37
N THR A 233 -10.83 -21.51 -0.54
CA THR A 233 -10.91 -21.85 -1.96
C THR A 233 -10.21 -20.84 -2.87
N LEU A 234 -9.43 -19.91 -2.29
CA LEU A 234 -8.61 -18.99 -3.05
C LEU A 234 -7.61 -19.77 -3.91
N LYS A 235 -7.60 -19.48 -5.19
CA LYS A 235 -6.63 -20.02 -6.16
C LYS A 235 -5.83 -18.87 -6.76
N VAL A 236 -4.53 -19.08 -6.89
CA VAL A 236 -3.61 -18.07 -7.42
C VAL A 236 -2.69 -18.68 -8.46
N LYS A 237 -2.23 -17.83 -9.41
CA LYS A 237 -1.16 -18.17 -10.35
C LYS A 237 0.18 -18.23 -9.60
N ASP A 238 1.03 -19.15 -10.01
CA ASP A 238 2.45 -19.13 -9.62
C ASP A 238 3.18 -18.07 -10.45
N GLY A 239 3.63 -17.01 -9.80
CA GLY A 239 4.31 -15.90 -10.44
C GLY A 239 4.41 -14.67 -9.55
N ILE A 240 5.01 -13.65 -10.13
CA ILE A 240 5.17 -12.31 -9.56
C ILE A 240 4.29 -11.35 -10.35
N ALA A 241 3.58 -10.47 -9.65
CA ALA A 241 2.90 -9.34 -10.26
C ALA A 241 3.64 -8.05 -9.96
N CYS A 242 3.71 -7.17 -10.94
CA CYS A 242 4.12 -5.79 -10.80
C CYS A 242 2.96 -4.89 -11.22
N GLY A 243 2.63 -3.91 -10.40
CA GLY A 243 1.62 -2.91 -10.74
C GLY A 243 2.20 -1.51 -10.66
N ILE A 244 1.82 -0.68 -11.62
CA ILE A 244 2.22 0.72 -11.72
C ILE A 244 0.99 1.62 -11.71
N VAL A 245 1.09 2.74 -10.99
CA VAL A 245 0.04 3.75 -10.93
C VAL A 245 0.22 4.75 -12.06
N VAL A 246 -0.86 5.01 -12.78
CA VAL A 246 -0.95 6.09 -13.77
C VAL A 246 -1.75 7.21 -13.13
N SER A 247 -1.11 8.33 -12.89
CA SER A 247 -1.70 9.53 -12.30
C SER A 247 -1.56 10.72 -13.25
N GLN A 248 -2.18 11.82 -12.89
CA GLN A 248 -2.04 13.10 -13.60
C GLN A 248 -1.92 14.24 -12.58
N PRO A 249 -1.43 15.43 -12.98
CA PRO A 249 -1.41 16.57 -12.09
C PRO A 249 -2.82 16.85 -11.50
N ASP A 250 -2.97 17.27 -10.27
CA ASP A 250 -1.88 17.66 -9.33
C ASP A 250 -1.54 16.57 -8.28
N TYR A 251 -1.76 15.30 -8.62
CA TYR A 251 -1.42 14.21 -7.72
C TYR A 251 0.02 14.34 -7.18
N PRO A 252 0.30 14.13 -5.90
CA PRO A 252 -0.59 13.66 -4.84
C PRO A 252 -1.31 14.78 -4.07
N TYR A 253 -1.27 16.00 -4.56
CA TYR A 253 -1.90 17.17 -3.94
C TYR A 253 -3.34 17.33 -4.45
N ASN A 254 -4.17 18.04 -3.67
CA ASN A 254 -5.55 18.37 -4.02
C ASN A 254 -5.71 19.89 -4.15
N ASN A 255 -4.77 20.56 -4.82
CA ASN A 255 -4.74 22.01 -4.94
C ASN A 255 -5.54 22.54 -6.14
N VAL A 256 -5.70 21.71 -7.18
CA VAL A 256 -6.43 22.03 -8.39
C VAL A 256 -7.94 21.81 -8.18
N LYS A 257 -8.76 22.73 -8.64
CA LYS A 257 -10.20 22.53 -8.66
C LYS A 257 -10.50 21.28 -9.50
N LYS A 258 -11.26 20.32 -8.94
CA LYS A 258 -11.58 19.02 -9.56
C LYS A 258 -12.00 19.09 -11.05
N LYS A 259 -12.53 20.23 -11.52
CA LYS A 259 -12.96 20.42 -12.91
C LYS A 259 -11.81 20.52 -13.91
N GLU A 260 -10.62 20.95 -13.48
CA GLU A 260 -9.50 21.18 -14.40
C GLU A 260 -8.77 19.88 -14.78
N ASN A 261 -8.89 18.85 -13.93
CA ASN A 261 -8.26 17.52 -14.15
C ASN A 261 -9.26 16.46 -14.64
N THR A 262 -10.44 16.86 -15.11
CA THR A 262 -11.48 15.91 -15.52
C THR A 262 -11.94 16.14 -16.95
N GLY A 263 -12.39 15.06 -17.59
CA GLY A 263 -12.95 15.13 -18.94
C GLY A 263 -11.92 14.91 -20.06
N TYR A 264 -10.68 14.58 -19.74
CA TYR A 264 -9.67 14.26 -20.75
C TYR A 264 -9.88 12.83 -21.25
N PRO A 265 -10.03 12.60 -22.57
CA PRO A 265 -10.27 11.28 -23.11
C PRO A 265 -9.04 10.36 -22.96
N ILE A 266 -9.33 9.08 -22.76
CA ILE A 266 -8.38 7.98 -22.78
C ILE A 266 -8.76 7.13 -23.96
N PHE A 267 -7.88 7.08 -24.97
CA PHE A 267 -8.16 6.42 -26.24
C PHE A 267 -7.75 4.96 -26.22
N ASP A 268 -8.31 4.20 -27.16
CA ASP A 268 -7.93 2.85 -27.54
C ASP A 268 -8.02 1.77 -26.44
N LEU A 269 -8.68 2.07 -25.30
CA LEU A 269 -8.97 1.09 -24.26
C LEU A 269 -10.20 0.26 -24.64
N THR A 270 -10.02 -1.06 -24.67
CA THR A 270 -11.10 -2.02 -24.84
C THR A 270 -11.62 -2.51 -23.49
N MET A 271 -12.81 -3.13 -23.50
CA MET A 271 -13.34 -3.81 -22.31
C MET A 271 -12.45 -4.99 -21.86
N GLU A 272 -11.78 -5.65 -22.80
CA GLU A 272 -10.82 -6.71 -22.51
C GLU A 272 -9.60 -6.16 -21.75
N ASP A 273 -9.04 -5.04 -22.20
CA ASP A 273 -7.94 -4.35 -21.48
C ASP A 273 -8.35 -3.98 -20.05
N ALA A 274 -9.55 -3.41 -19.88
CA ALA A 274 -10.08 -2.98 -18.59
C ALA A 274 -10.44 -4.14 -17.62
N THR A 275 -10.57 -5.36 -18.13
CA THR A 275 -10.87 -6.55 -17.33
C THR A 275 -9.64 -7.46 -17.13
N SER A 276 -8.51 -7.14 -17.73
CA SER A 276 -7.26 -7.94 -17.63
C SER A 276 -6.20 -7.24 -16.78
N ASN A 277 -5.45 -6.36 -17.40
CA ASN A 277 -4.24 -5.77 -16.83
C ASN A 277 -4.35 -4.26 -16.54
N ILE A 278 -5.46 -3.62 -16.95
CA ILE A 278 -5.71 -2.18 -16.74
C ILE A 278 -6.89 -2.02 -15.81
N HIS A 279 -6.66 -1.50 -14.64
CA HIS A 279 -7.67 -1.32 -13.60
C HIS A 279 -8.04 0.16 -13.50
N LEU A 280 -9.18 0.52 -14.05
CA LEU A 280 -9.70 1.88 -14.05
C LEU A 280 -10.10 2.33 -12.64
N SER A 281 -9.75 3.56 -12.29
CA SER A 281 -10.01 4.13 -10.96
C SER A 281 -10.81 5.42 -11.06
N GLU A 282 -10.16 6.57 -11.15
CA GLU A 282 -10.85 7.85 -11.26
C GLU A 282 -11.14 8.19 -12.72
N VAL A 283 -12.04 7.43 -13.31
CA VAL A 283 -12.53 7.61 -14.69
C VAL A 283 -14.05 7.60 -14.74
N LYS A 284 -14.61 8.09 -15.83
CA LYS A 284 -16.05 8.07 -16.10
C LYS A 284 -16.32 7.99 -17.61
N MET A 285 -17.56 7.71 -17.99
CA MET A 285 -18.00 7.89 -19.37
C MET A 285 -18.11 9.40 -19.68
N GLY A 286 -17.64 9.78 -20.84
CA GLY A 286 -17.67 11.13 -21.37
C GLY A 286 -17.68 11.10 -22.89
N PHE A 287 -17.18 12.16 -23.51
CA PHE A 287 -17.15 12.29 -24.96
C PHE A 287 -15.77 12.72 -25.42
N GLY A 288 -15.29 12.07 -26.46
CA GLY A 288 -14.09 12.43 -27.20
C GLY A 288 -14.39 12.90 -28.61
N PRO A 289 -13.35 13.23 -29.38
CA PRO A 289 -13.52 13.77 -30.74
C PRO A 289 -14.12 12.72 -31.67
N GLY A 290 -15.23 13.09 -32.33
CA GLY A 290 -15.82 12.35 -33.41
C GLY A 290 -15.19 12.72 -34.77
N LYS A 291 -15.68 12.09 -35.85
CA LYS A 291 -15.20 12.33 -37.20
C LYS A 291 -15.35 13.77 -37.70
N ASP A 292 -16.29 14.49 -37.11
CA ASP A 292 -16.56 15.91 -37.40
C ASP A 292 -15.72 16.88 -36.57
N GLY A 293 -14.80 16.35 -35.75
CA GLY A 293 -13.94 17.13 -34.84
C GLY A 293 -14.65 17.65 -33.58
N ARG A 294 -15.91 17.34 -33.38
CA ARG A 294 -16.64 17.68 -32.16
C ARG A 294 -16.49 16.54 -31.14
N ASN A 295 -16.58 16.90 -29.85
CA ASN A 295 -16.54 15.88 -28.77
C ASN A 295 -17.93 15.22 -28.63
N THR A 296 -18.26 14.32 -29.51
CA THR A 296 -19.55 13.63 -29.61
C THR A 296 -19.47 12.11 -29.50
N GLU A 297 -18.29 11.53 -29.67
CA GLU A 297 -18.11 10.09 -29.55
C GLU A 297 -17.95 9.65 -28.10
N PRO A 298 -18.76 8.71 -27.61
CA PRO A 298 -18.64 8.19 -26.27
C PRO A 298 -17.26 7.55 -26.03
N CYS A 299 -16.58 7.96 -24.95
CA CYS A 299 -15.29 7.37 -24.57
C CYS A 299 -15.09 7.44 -23.04
N ILE A 300 -14.08 6.74 -22.55
CA ILE A 300 -13.62 6.86 -21.17
C ILE A 300 -12.85 8.17 -21.04
N VAL A 301 -13.17 8.95 -19.99
CA VAL A 301 -12.47 10.19 -19.67
C VAL A 301 -12.04 10.21 -18.22
N THR A 302 -11.02 11.02 -17.91
CA THR A 302 -10.54 11.20 -16.53
C THR A 302 -11.62 11.85 -15.65
N ALA A 303 -11.68 11.42 -14.38
CA ALA A 303 -12.60 11.97 -13.37
C ALA A 303 -11.88 12.44 -12.10
N GLY A 304 -10.57 12.24 -12.03
CA GLY A 304 -9.69 12.65 -10.93
C GLY A 304 -8.24 12.45 -11.29
N SER A 305 -7.35 12.55 -10.32
CA SER A 305 -5.90 12.55 -10.55
C SER A 305 -5.25 11.17 -10.42
N TYR A 306 -5.90 10.20 -9.78
CA TYR A 306 -5.47 8.81 -9.71
C TYR A 306 -6.21 7.96 -10.75
N VAL A 307 -5.70 7.91 -11.98
CA VAL A 307 -6.50 7.51 -13.14
C VAL A 307 -6.70 6.00 -13.24
N MET A 308 -5.62 5.24 -13.17
CA MET A 308 -5.67 3.78 -13.29
C MET A 308 -4.44 3.10 -12.69
N THR A 309 -4.50 1.79 -12.56
CA THR A 309 -3.36 0.92 -12.28
C THR A 309 -3.16 -0.02 -13.45
N VAL A 310 -1.92 -0.18 -13.90
CA VAL A 310 -1.55 -1.15 -14.93
C VAL A 310 -0.72 -2.24 -14.28
N SER A 311 -1.08 -3.50 -14.49
CA SER A 311 -0.37 -4.66 -13.92
C SER A 311 0.25 -5.53 -15.00
N GLY A 312 1.35 -6.19 -14.65
CA GLY A 312 2.01 -7.21 -15.44
C GLY A 312 2.38 -8.41 -14.58
N VAL A 313 2.57 -9.57 -15.18
CA VAL A 313 2.88 -10.82 -14.50
C VAL A 313 4.10 -11.48 -15.15
N GLY A 314 4.99 -12.03 -14.34
CA GLY A 314 6.19 -12.73 -14.80
C GLY A 314 6.66 -13.83 -13.83
N LYS A 315 7.65 -14.58 -14.26
CA LYS A 315 8.33 -15.57 -13.41
C LYS A 315 9.40 -14.93 -12.53
N THR A 316 9.88 -13.77 -12.91
CA THR A 316 10.87 -12.97 -12.19
C THR A 316 10.30 -11.57 -11.96
N VAL A 317 10.92 -10.81 -11.06
CA VAL A 317 10.56 -9.39 -10.83
C VAL A 317 10.74 -8.58 -12.11
N HIS A 318 11.82 -8.83 -12.84
CA HIS A 318 12.13 -8.15 -14.08
C HIS A 318 11.07 -8.42 -15.16
N ASP A 319 10.65 -9.68 -15.34
CA ASP A 319 9.63 -10.05 -16.33
C ASP A 319 8.29 -9.38 -16.01
N ALA A 320 7.86 -9.44 -14.75
CA ALA A 320 6.61 -8.80 -14.31
C ALA A 320 6.63 -7.28 -14.52
N LYS A 321 7.78 -6.64 -14.20
CA LYS A 321 8.01 -5.22 -14.47
C LYS A 321 7.91 -4.92 -15.96
N CYS A 322 8.63 -5.66 -16.81
CA CYS A 322 8.61 -5.44 -18.25
C CYS A 322 7.19 -5.56 -18.82
N ASP A 323 6.44 -6.58 -18.40
CA ASP A 323 5.06 -6.80 -18.83
C ASP A 323 4.13 -5.62 -18.44
N ALA A 324 4.25 -5.10 -17.22
CA ALA A 324 3.48 -3.94 -16.77
C ALA A 324 3.79 -2.68 -17.59
N TYR A 325 5.07 -2.35 -17.79
CA TYR A 325 5.47 -1.15 -18.53
C TYR A 325 5.20 -1.28 -20.03
N ASP A 326 5.34 -2.45 -20.59
CA ASP A 326 5.00 -2.71 -22.00
C ASP A 326 3.49 -2.59 -22.24
N THR A 327 2.67 -3.12 -21.32
CA THR A 327 1.22 -2.93 -21.34
C THR A 327 0.87 -1.46 -21.28
N TYR A 328 1.46 -0.70 -20.34
CA TYR A 328 1.26 0.75 -20.26
C TYR A 328 1.59 1.45 -21.57
N LYS A 329 2.78 1.22 -22.13
CA LYS A 329 3.25 1.89 -23.35
C LYS A 329 2.41 1.55 -24.58
N LYS A 330 1.91 0.32 -24.67
CA LYS A 330 1.15 -0.17 -25.84
C LYS A 330 -0.34 0.18 -25.80
N LYS A 331 -0.92 0.28 -24.57
CA LYS A 331 -2.37 0.31 -24.38
C LYS A 331 -2.89 1.61 -23.79
N VAL A 332 -2.07 2.37 -23.05
CA VAL A 332 -2.54 3.57 -22.35
C VAL A 332 -2.24 4.81 -23.17
N CYS A 333 -3.23 5.33 -23.87
CA CYS A 333 -3.14 6.57 -24.63
C CYS A 333 -3.90 7.70 -23.90
N MET A 334 -3.21 8.36 -22.98
CA MET A 334 -3.71 9.54 -22.29
C MET A 334 -3.11 10.81 -22.87
N ILE A 335 -3.94 11.82 -23.14
CA ILE A 335 -3.50 13.09 -23.74
C ILE A 335 -3.08 14.14 -22.75
N ASN A 336 -3.43 14.00 -21.46
CA ASN A 336 -3.11 15.00 -20.43
C ASN A 336 -2.04 14.50 -19.48
N SER A 337 -0.79 14.72 -19.84
CA SER A 337 0.41 14.59 -18.98
C SER A 337 0.35 13.42 -17.97
N PRO A 338 0.24 12.16 -18.42
CA PRO A 338 0.26 11.03 -17.51
C PRO A 338 1.58 10.99 -16.74
N MET A 339 1.50 10.80 -15.43
CA MET A 339 2.63 10.64 -14.56
C MET A 339 2.73 9.18 -14.14
N VAL A 340 3.85 8.55 -14.44
CA VAL A 340 4.16 7.17 -14.11
C VAL A 340 5.58 7.10 -13.57
N ARG A 341 5.75 6.45 -12.42
CA ARG A 341 7.06 6.14 -11.89
C ARG A 341 7.66 4.98 -12.70
N ASP A 342 8.90 5.11 -13.19
CA ASP A 342 9.51 4.18 -14.15
C ASP A 342 10.45 3.12 -13.56
N ASP A 343 10.69 3.17 -12.23
CA ASP A 343 11.59 2.27 -11.52
C ASP A 343 10.90 1.29 -10.56
N ILE A 344 9.58 1.05 -10.70
CA ILE A 344 8.87 0.08 -9.86
C ILE A 344 9.51 -1.30 -10.02
N GLY A 345 9.89 -1.91 -8.90
CA GLY A 345 10.58 -3.20 -8.86
C GLY A 345 12.12 -3.11 -8.90
N GLU A 346 12.73 -2.03 -9.37
CA GLU A 346 14.19 -1.97 -9.56
C GLU A 346 14.98 -2.15 -8.28
N LYS A 347 14.58 -1.49 -7.20
CA LYS A 347 15.29 -1.62 -5.91
C LYS A 347 15.33 -3.06 -5.36
N LEU A 348 14.48 -3.95 -5.87
CA LEU A 348 14.49 -5.36 -5.46
C LEU A 348 15.75 -6.09 -5.97
N GLU A 349 16.42 -5.61 -7.01
CA GLU A 349 17.70 -6.19 -7.45
C GLU A 349 18.74 -6.16 -6.33
N GLU A 350 18.77 -5.08 -5.54
CA GLU A 350 19.67 -4.93 -4.39
C GLU A 350 19.08 -5.50 -3.09
N MET A 351 17.77 -5.40 -2.90
CA MET A 351 17.12 -5.80 -1.65
C MET A 351 16.99 -7.32 -1.51
N LEU A 352 16.68 -8.05 -2.60
CA LEU A 352 16.47 -9.50 -2.53
C LEU A 352 17.69 -10.27 -1.98
N PRO A 353 18.94 -10.00 -2.41
CA PRO A 353 20.09 -10.66 -1.83
C PRO A 353 20.22 -10.47 -0.31
N LEU A 354 19.88 -9.29 0.22
CA LEU A 354 19.90 -8.98 1.64
C LEU A 354 18.80 -9.72 2.40
N LEU A 355 17.60 -9.79 1.85
CA LEU A 355 16.48 -10.55 2.38
C LEU A 355 16.78 -12.05 2.39
N GLN A 356 17.30 -12.58 1.28
CA GLN A 356 17.61 -14.01 1.09
C GLN A 356 18.73 -14.50 2.02
N LYS A 357 19.73 -13.66 2.28
CA LYS A 357 20.77 -13.93 3.28
C LYS A 357 20.18 -14.21 4.66
N ASN A 358 19.09 -13.53 5.00
CA ASN A 358 18.37 -13.67 6.26
C ASN A 358 17.23 -14.70 6.22
N GLY A 359 17.08 -15.44 5.12
CA GLY A 359 16.12 -16.53 4.99
C GLY A 359 14.78 -16.15 4.35
N TYR A 360 14.54 -14.87 4.04
CA TYR A 360 13.32 -14.39 3.40
C TYR A 360 13.38 -14.60 1.89
N CYS A 361 12.23 -14.84 1.26
CA CYS A 361 12.04 -14.82 -0.21
C CYS A 361 13.11 -15.63 -1.00
N LYS A 362 13.58 -16.76 -0.48
CA LYS A 362 14.71 -17.55 -1.06
C LYS A 362 14.47 -17.99 -2.50
N ASP A 363 13.24 -18.15 -2.89
CA ASP A 363 12.78 -18.63 -4.21
C ASP A 363 12.44 -17.48 -5.17
N VAL A 364 12.44 -16.20 -4.73
CA VAL A 364 12.22 -15.05 -5.59
C VAL A 364 13.48 -14.74 -6.37
N LYS A 365 13.31 -14.57 -7.69
CA LYS A 365 14.39 -14.15 -8.58
C LYS A 365 14.11 -12.75 -9.09
N TYR A 366 15.16 -11.93 -9.20
CA TYR A 366 15.04 -10.64 -9.86
C TYR A 366 15.05 -10.79 -11.39
N LYS A 367 15.99 -11.55 -11.92
CA LYS A 367 16.14 -11.97 -13.33
C LYS A 367 16.15 -13.46 -13.48
#